data_945360f23d8f668a6bd2ced148b80c9b
#
_entry.id   945360f23d8f668a6bd2ced148b80c9b
#
_cell.length_a   1.000
_cell.length_b   1.000
_cell.length_c   1.000
_cell.angle_alpha   90.00
_cell.angle_beta   90.00
_cell.angle_gamma   90.00
#
_symmetry.space_group_name_H-M   'P 1'
#
loop_
_entity.id
_entity.type
_entity.pdbx_description
1 polymer ?
#
loop_
_entity_poly.entity_id
_entity_poly.type
_entity_poly.pdbx_seq_one_letter_code
_entity_poly.pdbx_strand_id
1 'polypeptide(L)'
;CLDKVGNTVRPSIIWCDSRAVPYGQEALEALGEQYAFSHLLNSPGNFTAAKLAWVKDQEPALFEKIDKVCLPGDYLAYRLTGELTTTISGLSEGIFFDFERQQVSAELLAHFGFSNSILPTVKPSFAKHGTIRAQLAQTLGLSPAAEVTYKAGDQPNNALSLNVLQPGEIAATAGTSGVVYGVSDQLFIDETQRVNSFAHVNYTPDSSRIGVLLCINGTGIANSWAQQWTGAK
;
A
#
# COMPACT_ATOMS: atom_id res chain seq x y z
N CYS A 1 6.53 11.24 -1.38
CA CYS A 1 7.68 11.56 -2.26
C CYS A 1 8.74 12.29 -1.47
N LEU A 2 9.98 11.83 -1.54
CA LEU A 2 11.14 12.37 -0.83
C LEU A 2 12.22 12.79 -1.81
N ASP A 3 12.94 13.87 -1.48
CA ASP A 3 14.16 14.29 -2.20
C ASP A 3 15.39 13.50 -1.72
N LYS A 4 16.55 13.77 -2.32
CA LYS A 4 17.84 13.09 -2.01
C LYS A 4 18.31 13.27 -0.57
N VAL A 5 17.83 14.28 0.14
CA VAL A 5 18.16 14.52 1.56
C VAL A 5 17.04 14.08 2.51
N GLY A 6 15.97 13.48 1.96
CA GLY A 6 14.89 12.89 2.71
C GLY A 6 13.78 13.85 3.14
N ASN A 7 13.72 15.05 2.56
CA ASN A 7 12.61 15.95 2.77
C ASN A 7 11.43 15.59 1.87
N THR A 8 10.22 15.89 2.33
CA THR A 8 9.03 15.75 1.52
C THR A 8 8.99 16.79 0.41
N VAL A 9 8.81 16.32 -0.84
CA VAL A 9 8.76 17.20 -2.03
C VAL A 9 7.39 17.86 -2.18
N ARG A 10 6.34 17.19 -1.73
CA ARG A 10 4.94 17.65 -1.86
C ARG A 10 4.03 16.96 -0.84
N PRO A 11 2.82 17.50 -0.57
CA PRO A 11 1.79 16.78 0.18
C PRO A 11 1.40 15.44 -0.47
N SER A 12 1.00 14.47 0.33
CA SER A 12 0.56 13.16 -0.16
C SER A 12 -0.76 13.26 -0.94
N ILE A 13 -0.89 12.44 -1.98
CA ILE A 13 -2.18 12.17 -2.63
C ILE A 13 -2.80 11.00 -1.87
N ILE A 14 -3.91 11.27 -1.15
CA ILE A 14 -4.54 10.28 -0.28
C ILE A 14 -5.36 9.24 -1.06
N TRP A 15 -5.78 8.17 -0.41
CA TRP A 15 -6.46 7.03 -1.03
C TRP A 15 -7.76 7.40 -1.77
N CYS A 16 -8.55 8.34 -1.24
CA CYS A 16 -9.81 8.77 -1.83
C CYS A 16 -9.68 9.84 -2.93
N ASP A 17 -8.46 10.32 -3.21
CA ASP A 17 -8.22 11.28 -4.28
C ASP A 17 -8.13 10.55 -5.62
N SER A 18 -9.09 10.81 -6.50
CA SER A 18 -9.27 10.09 -7.77
C SER A 18 -8.53 10.68 -8.97
N ARG A 19 -7.67 11.70 -8.77
CA ARG A 19 -6.97 12.37 -9.87
C ARG A 19 -6.11 11.44 -10.73
N ALA A 20 -5.64 10.33 -10.17
CA ALA A 20 -4.77 9.37 -10.84
C ALA A 20 -5.52 8.24 -11.57
N VAL A 21 -6.84 8.15 -11.45
CA VAL A 21 -7.65 7.11 -12.10
C VAL A 21 -7.39 7.00 -13.60
N PRO A 22 -7.31 8.09 -14.39
CA PRO A 22 -7.02 7.99 -15.82
C PRO A 22 -5.68 7.32 -16.13
N TYR A 23 -4.64 7.58 -15.33
CA TYR A 23 -3.31 6.97 -15.50
C TYR A 23 -3.31 5.48 -15.20
N GLY A 24 -4.05 5.04 -14.19
CA GLY A 24 -4.23 3.62 -13.89
C GLY A 24 -5.03 2.89 -14.97
N GLN A 25 -6.00 3.56 -15.56
CA GLN A 25 -6.80 3.02 -16.65
C GLN A 25 -5.97 2.88 -17.94
N GLU A 26 -5.18 3.88 -18.28
CA GLU A 26 -4.22 3.83 -19.39
C GLU A 26 -3.21 2.69 -19.21
N ALA A 27 -2.69 2.51 -17.98
CA ALA A 27 -1.79 1.40 -17.67
C ALA A 27 -2.47 0.03 -17.82
N LEU A 28 -3.74 -0.12 -17.41
CA LEU A 28 -4.50 -1.35 -17.61
C LEU A 28 -4.68 -1.66 -19.10
N GLU A 29 -5.03 -0.68 -19.91
CA GLU A 29 -5.19 -0.82 -21.36
C GLU A 29 -3.86 -1.19 -22.05
N ALA A 30 -2.76 -0.55 -21.64
CA ALA A 30 -1.44 -0.77 -22.24
C ALA A 30 -0.80 -2.10 -21.86
N LEU A 31 -0.91 -2.51 -20.59
CA LEU A 31 -0.35 -3.76 -20.08
C LEU A 31 -1.25 -4.97 -20.36
N GLY A 32 -2.54 -4.73 -20.50
CA GLY A 32 -3.58 -5.71 -20.66
C GLY A 32 -4.10 -6.29 -19.36
N GLU A 33 -5.40 -6.61 -19.32
CA GLU A 33 -6.08 -7.17 -18.15
C GLU A 33 -5.43 -8.47 -17.65
N GLN A 34 -5.03 -9.35 -18.57
CA GLN A 34 -4.38 -10.60 -18.22
C GLN A 34 -3.12 -10.35 -17.39
N TYR A 35 -2.25 -9.43 -17.83
CA TYR A 35 -1.05 -9.09 -17.07
C TYR A 35 -1.41 -8.45 -15.71
N ALA A 36 -2.28 -7.45 -15.73
CA ALA A 36 -2.64 -6.74 -14.50
C ALA A 36 -3.20 -7.70 -13.44
N PHE A 37 -4.07 -8.60 -13.81
CA PHE A 37 -4.72 -9.50 -12.84
C PHE A 37 -3.84 -10.68 -12.43
N SER A 38 -3.01 -11.26 -13.32
CA SER A 38 -2.14 -12.37 -12.94
C SER A 38 -0.87 -11.93 -12.24
N HIS A 39 -0.26 -10.82 -12.64
CA HIS A 39 1.00 -10.34 -12.08
C HIS A 39 0.82 -9.34 -10.93
N LEU A 40 -0.13 -8.40 -11.05
CA LEU A 40 -0.34 -7.35 -10.04
C LEU A 40 -1.52 -7.66 -9.10
N LEU A 41 -2.32 -8.68 -9.40
CA LEU A 41 -3.57 -9.11 -8.73
C LEU A 41 -4.66 -8.03 -8.67
N ASN A 42 -4.44 -6.89 -9.31
CA ASN A 42 -5.36 -5.75 -9.34
C ASN A 42 -5.21 -4.98 -10.65
N SER A 43 -6.23 -4.23 -11.01
CA SER A 43 -6.05 -3.11 -11.94
C SER A 43 -5.10 -2.07 -11.33
N PRO A 44 -4.22 -1.42 -12.10
CA PRO A 44 -3.38 -0.32 -11.61
C PRO A 44 -4.19 0.84 -10.98
N GLY A 45 -5.41 1.07 -11.43
CA GLY A 45 -6.43 1.90 -10.79
C GLY A 45 -5.92 3.22 -10.22
N ASN A 46 -6.34 3.53 -8.99
CA ASN A 46 -5.98 4.74 -8.26
C ASN A 46 -4.91 4.48 -7.18
N PHE A 47 -3.97 3.58 -7.45
CA PHE A 47 -2.91 3.22 -6.51
C PHE A 47 -1.67 4.11 -6.63
N THR A 48 -0.66 3.84 -5.82
CA THR A 48 0.54 4.69 -5.69
C THR A 48 1.29 4.86 -7.01
N ALA A 49 1.40 3.82 -7.83
CA ALA A 49 2.07 3.90 -9.13
C ALA A 49 1.38 4.90 -10.07
N ALA A 50 0.04 4.83 -10.18
CA ALA A 50 -0.74 5.78 -10.98
C ALA A 50 -0.66 7.21 -10.42
N LYS A 51 -0.67 7.38 -9.09
CA LYS A 51 -0.50 8.70 -8.44
C LYS A 51 0.87 9.30 -8.70
N LEU A 52 1.91 8.48 -8.74
CA LEU A 52 3.25 8.92 -9.11
C LEU A 52 3.33 9.32 -10.59
N ALA A 53 2.63 8.59 -11.48
CA ALA A 53 2.50 8.95 -12.89
C ALA A 53 1.81 10.30 -13.07
N TRP A 54 0.73 10.55 -12.33
CA TRP A 54 0.09 11.86 -12.30
C TRP A 54 1.06 12.98 -11.88
N VAL A 55 1.88 12.76 -10.84
CA VAL A 55 2.88 13.74 -10.39
C VAL A 55 3.93 13.97 -11.48
N LYS A 56 4.37 12.92 -12.16
CA LYS A 56 5.34 13.02 -13.26
C LYS A 56 4.84 13.90 -14.40
N ASP A 57 3.58 13.74 -14.76
CA ASP A 57 2.96 14.46 -15.88
C ASP A 57 2.53 15.89 -15.50
N GLN A 58 1.85 16.05 -14.38
CA GLN A 58 1.23 17.31 -14.00
C GLN A 58 2.15 18.23 -13.16
N GLU A 59 3.15 17.66 -12.51
CA GLU A 59 4.10 18.39 -11.66
C GLU A 59 5.56 18.03 -12.00
N PRO A 60 6.00 18.13 -13.29
CA PRO A 60 7.31 17.60 -13.71
C PRO A 60 8.49 18.21 -12.96
N ALA A 61 8.46 19.50 -12.66
CA ALA A 61 9.51 20.18 -11.89
C ALA A 61 9.61 19.70 -10.43
N LEU A 62 8.52 19.12 -9.86
CA LEU A 62 8.55 18.45 -8.57
C LEU A 62 9.00 17.00 -8.74
N PHE A 63 8.56 16.32 -9.79
CA PHE A 63 8.96 14.94 -10.07
C PHE A 63 10.48 14.80 -10.22
N GLU A 64 11.16 15.73 -10.90
CA GLU A 64 12.62 15.75 -11.05
C GLU A 64 13.39 15.81 -9.71
N LYS A 65 12.73 16.29 -8.64
CA LYS A 65 13.33 16.34 -7.30
C LYS A 65 13.13 15.07 -6.50
N ILE A 66 12.26 14.17 -6.97
CA ILE A 66 11.93 12.94 -6.24
C ILE A 66 13.08 11.94 -6.38
N ASP A 67 13.65 11.55 -5.26
CA ASP A 67 14.60 10.44 -5.15
C ASP A 67 13.90 9.14 -4.78
N LYS A 68 12.93 9.21 -3.84
CA LYS A 68 12.19 8.04 -3.35
C LYS A 68 10.69 8.31 -3.24
N VAL A 69 9.92 7.27 -3.54
CA VAL A 69 8.49 7.18 -3.21
C VAL A 69 8.28 6.11 -2.14
N CYS A 70 7.43 6.39 -1.17
CA CYS A 70 7.14 5.47 -0.07
C CYS A 70 5.70 5.65 0.42
N LEU A 71 5.16 4.62 1.05
CA LEU A 71 3.88 4.69 1.73
C LEU A 71 4.00 5.40 3.09
N PRO A 72 2.88 5.83 3.70
CA PRO A 72 2.91 6.54 4.98
C PRO A 72 3.62 5.77 6.11
N GLY A 73 3.43 4.45 6.20
CA GLY A 73 4.11 3.61 7.19
C GLY A 73 5.63 3.57 7.00
N ASP A 74 6.10 3.54 5.75
CA ASP A 74 7.53 3.62 5.43
C ASP A 74 8.11 4.97 5.83
N TYR A 75 7.39 6.05 5.52
CA TYR A 75 7.79 7.39 5.89
C TYR A 75 7.87 7.59 7.40
N LEU A 76 6.89 7.07 8.14
CA LEU A 76 6.90 7.14 9.60
C LEU A 76 8.11 6.41 10.19
N ALA A 77 8.37 5.17 9.73
CA ALA A 77 9.54 4.41 10.14
C ALA A 77 10.86 5.14 9.79
N TYR A 78 10.94 5.72 8.60
CA TYR A 78 12.07 6.56 8.19
C TYR A 78 12.27 7.77 9.12
N ARG A 79 11.21 8.46 9.50
CA ARG A 79 11.30 9.60 10.43
C ARG A 79 11.79 9.17 11.81
N LEU A 80 11.41 7.98 12.26
CA LEU A 80 11.85 7.42 13.53
C LEU A 80 13.31 6.97 13.50
N THR A 81 13.74 6.30 12.43
CA THR A 81 15.01 5.57 12.39
C THR A 81 16.09 6.24 11.52
N GLY A 82 15.70 6.94 10.48
CA GLY A 82 16.60 7.42 9.44
C GLY A 82 16.82 6.42 8.30
N GLU A 83 16.31 5.19 8.42
CA GLU A 83 16.41 4.17 7.39
C GLU A 83 15.12 4.10 6.58
N LEU A 84 15.22 4.36 5.27
CA LEU A 84 14.07 4.26 4.37
C LEU A 84 14.02 2.86 3.75
N THR A 85 13.05 2.09 4.18
CA THR A 85 12.80 0.73 3.69
C THR A 85 11.32 0.57 3.36
N THR A 86 10.98 -0.41 2.53
CA THR A 86 9.61 -0.86 2.28
C THR A 86 9.50 -2.37 2.45
N THR A 87 8.32 -2.93 2.22
CA THR A 87 8.05 -4.36 2.32
C THR A 87 7.36 -4.86 1.06
N ILE A 88 7.30 -6.17 0.83
CA ILE A 88 6.50 -6.74 -0.26
C ILE A 88 5.02 -6.34 -0.09
N SER A 89 4.49 -6.35 1.15
CA SER A 89 3.15 -5.86 1.43
C SER A 89 2.96 -4.42 0.95
N GLY A 90 3.87 -3.51 1.32
CA GLY A 90 3.83 -2.12 0.86
C GLY A 90 3.97 -1.96 -0.67
N LEU A 91 4.86 -2.71 -1.30
CA LEU A 91 4.99 -2.70 -2.77
C LEU A 91 3.71 -3.17 -3.45
N SER A 92 3.06 -4.23 -2.93
CA SER A 92 1.82 -4.75 -3.49
C SER A 92 0.66 -3.77 -3.35
N GLU A 93 0.54 -3.07 -2.21
CA GLU A 93 -0.43 -1.99 -2.02
C GLU A 93 -0.17 -0.79 -2.95
N GLY A 94 1.09 -0.56 -3.29
CA GLY A 94 1.47 0.47 -4.26
C GLY A 94 1.30 0.05 -5.72
N ILE A 95 0.94 -1.23 -5.97
CA ILE A 95 0.90 -1.87 -7.31
C ILE A 95 2.29 -1.87 -7.99
N PHE A 96 3.33 -2.07 -7.24
CA PHE A 96 4.70 -2.19 -7.77
C PHE A 96 5.22 -3.62 -7.78
N PHE A 97 4.51 -4.59 -7.19
CA PHE A 97 4.98 -5.96 -7.04
C PHE A 97 4.34 -6.91 -8.05
N ASP A 98 5.18 -7.69 -8.71
CA ASP A 98 4.80 -8.77 -9.63
C ASP A 98 4.80 -10.09 -8.84
N PHE A 99 3.63 -10.64 -8.61
CA PHE A 99 3.44 -11.85 -7.81
C PHE A 99 3.89 -13.12 -8.52
N GLU A 100 3.79 -13.18 -9.84
CA GLU A 100 4.26 -14.35 -10.60
C GLU A 100 5.79 -14.43 -10.61
N ARG A 101 6.46 -13.27 -10.80
CA ARG A 101 7.91 -13.20 -10.85
C ARG A 101 8.55 -12.93 -9.48
N GLN A 102 7.74 -12.64 -8.46
CA GLN A 102 8.16 -12.35 -7.09
C GLN A 102 9.19 -11.22 -6.99
N GLN A 103 8.99 -10.17 -7.75
CA GLN A 103 9.86 -9.00 -7.82
C GLN A 103 9.09 -7.72 -8.12
N VAL A 104 9.79 -6.61 -8.20
CA VAL A 104 9.20 -5.35 -8.69
C VAL A 104 8.79 -5.53 -10.15
N SER A 105 7.58 -5.09 -10.50
CA SER A 105 7.07 -5.16 -11.88
C SER A 105 7.86 -4.25 -12.80
N ALA A 106 8.72 -4.84 -13.62
CA ALA A 106 9.51 -4.12 -14.61
C ALA A 106 8.63 -3.50 -15.70
N GLU A 107 7.57 -4.20 -16.09
CA GLU A 107 6.61 -3.76 -17.10
C GLU A 107 5.85 -2.51 -16.65
N LEU A 108 5.37 -2.49 -15.40
CA LEU A 108 4.68 -1.32 -14.85
C LEU A 108 5.65 -0.12 -14.73
N LEU A 109 6.86 -0.36 -14.23
CA LEU A 109 7.88 0.70 -14.17
C LEU A 109 8.22 1.24 -15.56
N ALA A 110 8.39 0.37 -16.55
CA ALA A 110 8.69 0.75 -17.92
C ALA A 110 7.55 1.55 -18.55
N HIS A 111 6.28 1.11 -18.35
CA HIS A 111 5.10 1.82 -18.85
C HIS A 111 5.06 3.27 -18.36
N PHE A 112 5.24 3.49 -17.06
CA PHE A 112 5.26 4.84 -16.50
C PHE A 112 6.60 5.57 -16.66
N GLY A 113 7.65 4.88 -17.16
CA GLY A 113 8.99 5.42 -17.29
C GLY A 113 9.62 5.77 -15.94
N PHE A 114 9.45 4.88 -14.96
CA PHE A 114 10.07 4.99 -13.65
C PHE A 114 11.36 4.17 -13.57
N SER A 115 12.38 4.71 -12.88
CA SER A 115 13.53 3.91 -12.48
C SER A 115 13.20 3.06 -11.25
N ASN A 116 13.68 1.82 -11.21
CA ASN A 116 13.56 0.98 -10.01
C ASN A 116 14.21 1.64 -8.77
N SER A 117 15.19 2.52 -8.98
CA SER A 117 15.84 3.26 -7.90
C SER A 117 14.91 4.20 -7.13
N ILE A 118 13.71 4.52 -7.67
CA ILE A 118 12.72 5.37 -6.98
C ILE A 118 12.07 4.66 -5.79
N LEU A 119 12.13 3.32 -5.76
CA LEU A 119 11.59 2.52 -4.67
C LEU A 119 12.62 2.37 -3.54
N PRO A 120 12.17 2.33 -2.27
CA PRO A 120 13.05 2.03 -1.14
C PRO A 120 13.57 0.59 -1.16
N THR A 121 14.60 0.32 -0.37
CA THR A 121 15.10 -1.04 -0.14
C THR A 121 14.02 -1.91 0.47
N VAL A 122 13.77 -3.08 -0.13
CA VAL A 122 12.75 -4.04 0.34
C VAL A 122 13.32 -4.88 1.48
N LYS A 123 12.56 -4.98 2.56
CA LYS A 123 12.82 -5.90 3.69
C LYS A 123 11.56 -6.72 3.99
N PRO A 124 11.68 -7.89 4.63
CA PRO A 124 10.51 -8.62 5.14
C PRO A 124 9.67 -7.76 6.09
N SER A 125 8.36 -8.00 6.17
CA SER A 125 7.46 -7.26 7.08
C SER A 125 7.92 -7.37 8.53
N PHE A 126 8.30 -8.57 8.97
CA PHE A 126 8.87 -8.84 10.29
C PHE A 126 10.40 -8.87 10.20
N ALA A 127 11.00 -7.69 10.18
CA ALA A 127 12.45 -7.50 10.13
C ALA A 127 12.85 -6.21 10.84
N LYS A 128 14.13 -6.06 11.15
CA LYS A 128 14.67 -4.79 11.63
C LYS A 128 14.66 -3.76 10.49
N HIS A 129 13.81 -2.75 10.63
CA HIS A 129 13.69 -1.61 9.71
C HIS A 129 14.50 -0.39 10.16
N GLY A 130 15.15 -0.48 11.31
CA GLY A 130 16.08 0.50 11.85
C GLY A 130 15.96 0.65 13.36
N THR A 131 16.98 1.26 13.96
CA THR A 131 16.99 1.66 15.37
C THR A 131 16.51 3.10 15.49
N ILE A 132 15.71 3.42 16.49
CA ILE A 132 15.21 4.78 16.70
C ILE A 132 16.38 5.74 16.96
N ARG A 133 16.37 6.90 16.30
CA ARG A 133 17.40 7.94 16.45
C ARG A 133 17.49 8.34 17.92
N ALA A 134 18.71 8.40 18.48
CA ALA A 134 18.96 8.63 19.91
C ALA A 134 18.24 9.87 20.47
N GLN A 135 18.30 10.99 19.74
CA GLN A 135 17.63 12.23 20.15
C GLN A 135 16.11 12.06 20.21
N LEU A 136 15.53 11.33 19.27
CA LEU A 136 14.09 11.08 19.22
C LEU A 136 13.67 10.10 20.31
N ALA A 137 14.45 9.04 20.55
CA ALA A 137 14.23 8.10 21.65
C ALA A 137 14.20 8.86 23.00
N GLN A 138 15.14 9.75 23.23
CA GLN A 138 15.17 10.60 24.42
C GLN A 138 13.92 11.48 24.53
N THR A 139 13.51 12.15 23.44
CA THR A 139 12.32 13.02 23.43
C THR A 139 11.03 12.25 23.72
N LEU A 140 10.94 11.01 23.23
CA LEU A 140 9.76 10.15 23.39
C LEU A 140 9.80 9.28 24.65
N GLY A 141 10.87 9.35 25.46
CA GLY A 141 11.04 8.49 26.64
C GLY A 141 11.23 7.01 26.32
N LEU A 142 11.77 6.70 25.12
CA LEU A 142 12.02 5.34 24.67
C LEU A 142 13.47 4.92 24.95
N SER A 143 13.69 3.60 24.98
CA SER A 143 15.05 3.06 25.03
C SER A 143 15.84 3.52 23.80
N PRO A 144 17.12 3.92 23.95
CA PRO A 144 17.99 4.21 22.81
C PRO A 144 18.28 2.98 21.93
N ALA A 145 17.99 1.78 22.44
CA ALA A 145 18.08 0.52 21.70
C ALA A 145 16.74 0.08 21.08
N ALA A 146 15.68 0.90 21.17
CA ALA A 146 14.40 0.58 20.57
C ALA A 146 14.49 0.52 19.06
N GLU A 147 13.84 -0.48 18.46
CA GLU A 147 13.91 -0.78 17.02
C GLU A 147 12.50 -0.80 16.42
N VAL A 148 12.41 -0.44 15.14
CA VAL A 148 11.24 -0.72 14.32
C VAL A 148 11.45 -2.11 13.71
N THR A 149 10.66 -3.09 14.14
CA THR A 149 10.82 -4.51 13.77
C THR A 149 9.68 -5.06 12.92
N TYR A 150 8.71 -4.21 12.59
CA TYR A 150 7.53 -4.58 11.82
C TYR A 150 6.98 -3.37 11.06
N LYS A 151 6.53 -3.63 9.82
CA LYS A 151 5.76 -2.67 9.00
C LYS A 151 4.77 -3.40 8.11
N ALA A 152 3.59 -2.83 7.98
CA ALA A 152 2.57 -3.24 7.01
C ALA A 152 1.63 -2.07 6.69
N GLY A 153 0.76 -2.25 5.72
CA GLY A 153 -0.38 -1.38 5.48
C GLY A 153 -1.45 -1.49 6.58
N ASP A 154 -2.44 -0.63 6.56
CA ASP A 154 -3.46 -0.55 7.62
C ASP A 154 -4.35 -1.79 7.66
N GLN A 155 -4.81 -2.28 6.52
CA GLN A 155 -5.74 -3.42 6.47
C GLN A 155 -5.07 -4.75 6.85
N PRO A 156 -3.90 -5.12 6.31
CA PRO A 156 -3.16 -6.28 6.80
C PRO A 156 -2.80 -6.18 8.29
N ASN A 157 -2.50 -4.97 8.78
CA ASN A 157 -2.22 -4.73 10.20
C ASN A 157 -3.46 -4.92 11.08
N ASN A 158 -4.64 -4.49 10.63
CA ASN A 158 -5.89 -4.76 11.33
C ASN A 158 -6.17 -6.26 11.44
N ALA A 159 -5.96 -7.01 10.35
CA ALA A 159 -6.09 -8.46 10.35
C ALA A 159 -5.11 -9.13 11.32
N LEU A 160 -3.85 -8.69 11.36
CA LEU A 160 -2.85 -9.16 12.32
C LEU A 160 -3.31 -8.91 13.77
N SER A 161 -3.89 -7.75 14.07
CA SER A 161 -4.38 -7.42 15.41
C SER A 161 -5.49 -8.35 15.91
N LEU A 162 -6.21 -8.98 14.99
CA LEU A 162 -7.23 -9.99 15.25
C LEU A 162 -6.70 -11.42 15.13
N ASN A 163 -5.38 -11.59 14.98
CA ASN A 163 -4.71 -12.86 14.75
C ASN A 163 -5.20 -13.62 13.50
N VAL A 164 -5.62 -12.88 12.47
CA VAL A 164 -6.03 -13.43 11.18
C VAL A 164 -4.79 -13.52 10.28
N LEU A 165 -4.20 -14.71 10.20
CA LEU A 165 -2.91 -14.98 9.58
C LEU A 165 -2.90 -16.17 8.63
N GLN A 166 -3.87 -17.08 8.78
CA GLN A 166 -3.91 -18.32 8.01
C GLN A 166 -4.95 -18.28 6.90
N PRO A 167 -4.74 -19.06 5.82
CA PRO A 167 -5.73 -19.18 4.76
C PRO A 167 -7.09 -19.61 5.30
N GLY A 168 -8.15 -18.94 4.80
CA GLY A 168 -9.53 -19.17 5.23
C GLY A 168 -9.95 -18.34 6.44
N GLU A 169 -9.03 -17.69 7.15
CA GLU A 169 -9.38 -16.76 8.23
C GLU A 169 -9.84 -15.41 7.67
N ILE A 170 -10.78 -14.78 8.37
CA ILE A 170 -11.42 -13.53 7.95
C ILE A 170 -11.48 -12.55 9.12
N ALA A 171 -11.07 -11.30 8.85
CA ALA A 171 -11.30 -10.15 9.70
C ALA A 171 -12.40 -9.27 9.09
N ALA A 172 -13.33 -8.80 9.92
CA ALA A 172 -14.36 -7.87 9.48
C ALA A 172 -14.42 -6.66 10.41
N THR A 173 -14.54 -5.48 9.81
CA THR A 173 -14.70 -4.22 10.53
C THR A 173 -15.99 -3.55 10.08
N ALA A 174 -16.84 -3.15 11.03
CA ALA A 174 -18.08 -2.44 10.77
C ALA A 174 -18.02 -1.07 11.45
N GLY A 175 -17.82 -0.03 10.64
CA GLY A 175 -17.75 1.35 11.09
C GLY A 175 -18.51 2.27 10.12
N THR A 176 -17.99 3.45 9.86
CA THR A 176 -18.48 4.38 8.82
C THR A 176 -18.52 3.68 7.46
N SER A 177 -17.46 2.94 7.13
CA SER A 177 -17.38 1.96 6.05
C SER A 177 -17.31 0.55 6.64
N GLY A 178 -17.65 -0.46 5.84
CA GLY A 178 -17.44 -1.87 6.16
C GLY A 178 -16.24 -2.40 5.40
N VAL A 179 -15.43 -3.21 6.08
CA VAL A 179 -14.30 -3.90 5.46
C VAL A 179 -14.39 -5.38 5.82
N VAL A 180 -14.24 -6.23 4.82
CA VAL A 180 -14.03 -7.66 5.00
C VAL A 180 -12.67 -8.00 4.39
N TYR A 181 -11.80 -8.62 5.17
CA TYR A 181 -10.45 -8.97 4.79
C TYR A 181 -10.21 -10.45 5.06
N GLY A 182 -10.04 -11.22 4.01
CA GLY A 182 -9.77 -12.65 4.09
C GLY A 182 -8.32 -12.97 3.70
N VAL A 183 -7.76 -14.03 4.26
CA VAL A 183 -6.43 -14.54 3.88
C VAL A 183 -6.58 -15.76 2.99
N SER A 184 -5.84 -15.78 1.88
CA SER A 184 -5.75 -16.90 0.92
C SER A 184 -4.30 -17.35 0.77
N ASP A 185 -4.07 -18.61 0.47
CA ASP A 185 -2.76 -19.17 0.07
C ASP A 185 -2.59 -19.23 -1.46
N GLN A 186 -3.60 -18.81 -2.20
CA GLN A 186 -3.59 -18.76 -3.66
C GLN A 186 -3.63 -17.31 -4.13
N LEU A 187 -3.04 -17.05 -5.29
CA LEU A 187 -3.16 -15.77 -5.98
C LEU A 187 -4.62 -15.60 -6.41
N PHE A 188 -5.36 -14.78 -5.68
CA PHE A 188 -6.78 -14.55 -5.95
C PHE A 188 -6.93 -13.40 -6.93
N ILE A 189 -7.66 -13.66 -8.01
CA ILE A 189 -7.96 -12.71 -9.08
C ILE A 189 -9.47 -12.47 -9.10
N ASP A 190 -9.90 -11.23 -8.95
CA ASP A 190 -11.28 -10.82 -9.22
C ASP A 190 -11.35 -9.97 -10.49
N GLU A 191 -11.64 -10.62 -11.63
CA GLU A 191 -11.76 -9.95 -12.93
C GLU A 191 -12.85 -8.86 -12.95
N THR A 192 -13.79 -8.91 -12.00
CA THR A 192 -14.84 -7.89 -11.86
C THR A 192 -14.44 -6.72 -10.94
N GLN A 193 -13.23 -6.75 -10.41
CA GLN A 193 -12.62 -5.70 -9.58
C GLN A 193 -13.46 -5.27 -8.35
N ARG A 194 -14.22 -6.21 -7.77
CA ARG A 194 -15.03 -5.96 -6.56
C ARG A 194 -14.20 -5.99 -5.30
N VAL A 195 -13.07 -6.69 -5.33
CA VAL A 195 -12.11 -6.81 -4.24
C VAL A 195 -10.71 -6.48 -4.72
N ASN A 196 -9.84 -6.14 -3.77
CA ASN A 196 -8.42 -5.96 -4.04
C ASN A 196 -7.61 -7.06 -3.36
N SER A 197 -6.52 -7.47 -3.98
CA SER A 197 -5.64 -8.52 -3.46
C SER A 197 -4.22 -7.99 -3.26
N PHE A 198 -3.68 -8.18 -2.06
CA PHE A 198 -2.36 -7.68 -1.68
C PHE A 198 -1.56 -8.75 -0.93
N ALA A 199 -0.25 -8.59 -0.86
CA ALA A 199 0.57 -9.41 0.02
C ALA A 199 0.21 -9.14 1.48
N HIS A 200 -0.19 -10.18 2.20
CA HIS A 200 -0.47 -10.10 3.63
C HIS A 200 0.82 -9.92 4.45
N VAL A 201 0.69 -9.59 5.75
CA VAL A 201 1.85 -9.30 6.62
C VAL A 201 2.88 -10.42 6.68
N ASN A 202 2.45 -11.67 6.58
CA ASN A 202 3.28 -12.87 6.63
C ASN A 202 3.50 -13.51 5.25
N TYR A 203 3.29 -12.75 4.17
CA TYR A 203 3.67 -13.19 2.83
C TYR A 203 5.17 -13.41 2.73
N THR A 204 5.55 -14.55 2.16
CA THR A 204 6.93 -14.83 1.71
C THR A 204 6.88 -15.48 0.32
N PRO A 205 7.98 -15.43 -0.45
CA PRO A 205 8.05 -16.14 -1.74
C PRO A 205 7.71 -17.63 -1.65
N ASP A 206 8.10 -18.29 -0.56
CA ASP A 206 7.88 -19.72 -0.34
C ASP A 206 6.51 -20.04 0.27
N SER A 207 5.80 -19.02 0.77
CA SER A 207 4.52 -19.19 1.45
C SER A 207 3.60 -18.01 1.14
N SER A 208 2.85 -18.16 0.04
CA SER A 208 1.88 -17.15 -0.36
C SER A 208 0.83 -16.93 0.73
N ARG A 209 0.65 -15.68 1.10
CA ARG A 209 -0.41 -15.21 1.98
C ARG A 209 -0.96 -13.93 1.36
N ILE A 210 -2.10 -14.06 0.72
CA ILE A 210 -2.75 -12.98 0.00
C ILE A 210 -3.92 -12.47 0.84
N GLY A 211 -3.91 -11.20 1.13
CA GLY A 211 -5.04 -10.51 1.74
C GLY A 211 -6.02 -10.07 0.68
N VAL A 212 -7.23 -10.59 0.73
CA VAL A 212 -8.34 -10.23 -0.17
C VAL A 212 -9.25 -9.25 0.54
N LEU A 213 -9.29 -8.03 0.04
CA LEU A 213 -9.96 -6.88 0.67
C LEU A 213 -11.24 -6.51 -0.07
N LEU A 214 -12.38 -6.61 0.61
CA LEU A 214 -13.64 -6.00 0.19
C LEU A 214 -13.89 -4.75 1.04
N CYS A 215 -14.01 -3.59 0.39
CA CYS A 215 -14.37 -2.34 1.06
C CYS A 215 -15.78 -1.90 0.62
N ILE A 216 -16.66 -1.69 1.59
CA ILE A 216 -18.04 -1.22 1.41
C ILE A 216 -18.13 0.20 1.98
N ASN A 217 -18.08 1.21 1.12
CA ASN A 217 -17.98 2.61 1.52
C ASN A 217 -19.24 3.17 2.22
N GLY A 218 -20.37 2.46 2.15
CA GLY A 218 -21.68 2.95 2.61
C GLY A 218 -22.33 2.06 3.66
N THR A 219 -21.65 1.72 4.76
CA THR A 219 -22.26 0.95 5.87
C THR A 219 -22.85 1.86 6.96
N GLY A 220 -22.09 2.20 7.98
CA GLY A 220 -22.58 3.05 9.08
C GLY A 220 -22.97 4.45 8.62
N ILE A 221 -22.30 5.02 7.65
CA ILE A 221 -22.67 6.32 7.07
C ILE A 221 -24.01 6.26 6.34
N ALA A 222 -24.31 5.15 5.63
CA ALA A 222 -25.61 4.95 4.99
C ALA A 222 -26.74 4.83 6.02
N ASN A 223 -26.48 4.14 7.14
CA ASN A 223 -27.42 4.07 8.25
C ASN A 223 -27.71 5.46 8.86
N SER A 224 -26.66 6.25 9.13
CA SER A 224 -26.81 7.62 9.63
C SER A 224 -27.57 8.51 8.64
N TRP A 225 -27.29 8.37 7.36
CA TRP A 225 -28.02 9.08 6.31
C TRP A 225 -29.52 8.68 6.28
N ALA A 226 -29.81 7.38 6.35
CA ALA A 226 -31.20 6.89 6.40
C ALA A 226 -31.95 7.40 7.63
N GLN A 227 -31.31 7.41 8.80
CA GLN A 227 -31.87 7.96 10.04
C GLN A 227 -32.21 9.45 9.90
N GLN A 228 -31.32 10.24 9.30
CA GLN A 228 -31.57 11.66 9.05
C GLN A 228 -32.76 11.87 8.10
N TRP A 229 -32.91 11.02 7.09
CA TRP A 229 -33.99 11.10 6.11
C TRP A 229 -35.34 10.69 6.67
N THR A 230 -35.38 9.68 7.52
CA THR A 230 -36.61 9.13 8.10
C THR A 230 -37.04 9.80 9.40
N GLY A 231 -36.15 10.62 9.99
CA GLY A 231 -36.35 11.19 11.32
C GLY A 231 -36.33 10.14 12.44
N ALA A 232 -35.89 8.91 12.15
CA ALA A 232 -35.75 7.85 13.15
C ALA A 232 -34.63 8.18 14.14
N LYS A 233 -34.92 7.96 15.42
CA LYS A 233 -33.93 8.12 16.51
C LYS A 233 -33.35 6.77 16.88
#